data_5010cb2ec3c0f3d20090be1b07656c31
#
_entry.id   5010cb2ec3c0f3d20090be1b07656c31
#
_cell.length_a   1.000
_cell.length_b   1.000
_cell.length_c   1.000
_cell.angle_alpha   90.00
_cell.angle_beta   90.00
_cell.angle_gamma   90.00
#
_symmetry.space_group_name_H-M   'P 1'
#
loop_
_entity.id
_entity.type
_entity.pdbx_description
1 polymer ?
#
loop_
_entity_poly.entity_id
_entity_poly.type
_entity_poly.pdbx_seq_one_letter_code
_entity_poly.pdbx_strand_id
1 'polypeptide(L)'
;MSEDKKVLDLEQRKQKIFCGGGTKAIEKQKAMGKLTARERIIALLDKDTFQEYDIFVKHDNIDFGMQDKDLPGDGVIIGTGAICGSPVAVFAQDFTVAGGSLGFMHARKITKIMDYALNMRIPLIGINDSGGARIQEGVNALAGYGEIFFRNTLSSGVIPQISVILGPCAGGAVYSPALTDFVFVVENISKMFITGPEVIKTVLGDEISMEELGGARVHSEMTGNAHFFAQSEDECFVQIRKLISMIPMNNTTKAEKIAPAAPLPQYDITSIVPSDPTVPYDVRDVIKALVDESEFLEVMELFAANIVVGFGRIAGETVGFIANQPLVMAGVLDCDSSDKAARFIRFCDCFNIPIVTLEDLPGYLPGVDQEHAGVIRHGAKMLYAYSEATVPSITVVLRKAYGGGYIAMGSRHLRADFVFAWPNAEIAVMGPEGAANIIFRKDIMEAENPAEMRKLKIQEYKEKFANPYVAAAKGYIDSVIAPAETRMFIEHALKVAAHKSRSQPNKKHGNPPF
;
A
#
# COMPACT_ATOMS: atom_id res chain seq x y z
N MET A 1 46.71 -29.57 -5.89
CA MET A 1 45.39 -30.20 -5.62
C MET A 1 44.74 -30.45 -6.97
N SER A 2 44.17 -31.63 -7.20
CA SER A 2 43.39 -31.87 -8.43
C SER A 2 42.17 -30.96 -8.46
N GLU A 3 41.65 -30.66 -9.64
CA GLU A 3 40.48 -29.78 -9.85
C GLU A 3 39.27 -30.28 -9.05
N ASP A 4 39.03 -31.57 -9.00
CA ASP A 4 38.01 -32.23 -8.20
C ASP A 4 38.11 -31.96 -6.67
N LYS A 5 39.34 -31.86 -6.11
CA LYS A 5 39.50 -31.54 -4.69
C LYS A 5 39.14 -30.11 -4.34
N LYS A 6 39.36 -29.16 -5.25
CA LYS A 6 38.99 -27.76 -5.06
C LYS A 6 37.46 -27.55 -5.13
N VAL A 7 36.80 -28.28 -6.03
CA VAL A 7 35.33 -28.25 -6.15
C VAL A 7 34.70 -28.87 -4.89
N LEU A 8 35.22 -30.00 -4.40
CA LEU A 8 34.73 -30.59 -3.15
C LEU A 8 34.93 -29.67 -1.93
N ASP A 9 36.07 -28.97 -1.82
CA ASP A 9 36.29 -27.97 -0.76
C ASP A 9 35.31 -26.82 -0.86
N LEU A 10 35.03 -26.33 -2.08
CA LEU A 10 34.03 -25.29 -2.33
C LEU A 10 32.64 -25.72 -1.82
N GLU A 11 32.19 -26.90 -2.19
CA GLU A 11 30.89 -27.41 -1.78
C GLU A 11 30.80 -27.63 -0.25
N GLN A 12 31.83 -28.11 0.38
CA GLN A 12 31.89 -28.24 1.84
C GLN A 12 31.78 -26.87 2.55
N ARG A 13 32.47 -25.86 2.03
CA ARG A 13 32.39 -24.49 2.56
C ARG A 13 30.98 -23.88 2.39
N LYS A 14 30.35 -24.08 1.24
CA LYS A 14 28.97 -23.65 1.02
C LYS A 14 28.01 -24.35 1.99
N GLN A 15 28.10 -25.69 2.13
CA GLN A 15 27.25 -26.45 3.03
C GLN A 15 27.35 -25.96 4.48
N LYS A 16 28.57 -25.65 4.95
CA LYS A 16 28.77 -25.06 6.28
C LYS A 16 28.01 -23.73 6.44
N ILE A 17 28.07 -22.85 5.43
CA ILE A 17 27.38 -21.55 5.44
C ILE A 17 25.87 -21.74 5.38
N PHE A 18 25.38 -22.68 4.58
CA PHE A 18 23.95 -22.96 4.43
C PHE A 18 23.29 -23.49 5.70
N CYS A 19 24.06 -24.00 6.65
CA CYS A 19 23.58 -24.38 7.98
C CYS A 19 23.26 -23.16 8.89
N GLY A 20 23.52 -21.93 8.44
CA GLY A 20 23.22 -20.71 9.21
C GLY A 20 23.76 -20.75 10.63
N GLY A 21 22.94 -20.47 11.63
CA GLY A 21 23.30 -20.54 13.06
C GLY A 21 23.41 -21.96 13.64
N GLY A 22 23.29 -22.99 12.78
CA GLY A 22 23.38 -24.40 13.13
C GLY A 22 22.05 -25.01 13.59
N THR A 23 22.06 -26.36 13.73
CA THR A 23 20.85 -27.16 13.93
C THR A 23 19.98 -26.67 15.09
N LYS A 24 20.57 -26.38 16.25
CA LYS A 24 19.82 -25.93 17.44
C LYS A 24 19.09 -24.60 17.21
N ALA A 25 19.72 -23.65 16.51
CA ALA A 25 19.12 -22.37 16.23
C ALA A 25 17.97 -22.51 15.21
N ILE A 26 18.15 -23.36 14.20
CA ILE A 26 17.13 -23.70 13.21
C ILE A 26 15.93 -24.38 13.86
N GLU A 27 16.16 -25.40 14.71
CA GLU A 27 15.10 -26.09 15.46
C GLU A 27 14.31 -25.15 16.34
N LYS A 28 14.98 -24.20 17.03
CA LYS A 28 14.31 -23.17 17.82
C LYS A 28 13.44 -22.28 16.97
N GLN A 29 13.90 -21.85 15.80
CA GLN A 29 13.12 -21.01 14.87
C GLN A 29 11.89 -21.77 14.36
N LYS A 30 12.06 -23.02 13.96
CA LYS A 30 10.96 -23.88 13.50
C LYS A 30 9.92 -24.18 14.58
N ALA A 31 10.36 -24.34 15.82
CA ALA A 31 9.46 -24.49 16.97
C ALA A 31 8.57 -23.27 17.21
N MET A 32 8.97 -22.09 16.72
CA MET A 32 8.14 -20.87 16.71
C MET A 32 7.22 -20.75 15.46
N GLY A 33 7.12 -21.79 14.63
CA GLY A 33 6.32 -21.78 13.40
C GLY A 33 6.94 -20.97 12.26
N LYS A 34 8.25 -20.65 12.31
CA LYS A 34 8.92 -19.78 11.35
C LYS A 34 9.82 -20.58 10.41
N LEU A 35 9.85 -20.20 9.14
CA LEU A 35 10.84 -20.69 8.18
C LEU A 35 12.21 -20.01 8.42
N THR A 36 13.29 -20.66 7.98
CA THR A 36 14.62 -20.03 7.92
C THR A 36 14.69 -19.01 6.78
N ALA A 37 15.64 -18.09 6.82
CA ALA A 37 15.84 -17.09 5.77
C ALA A 37 15.97 -17.72 4.38
N ARG A 38 16.68 -18.82 4.26
CA ARG A 38 16.86 -19.54 2.99
C ARG A 38 15.58 -20.21 2.50
N GLU A 39 14.83 -20.86 3.38
CA GLU A 39 13.53 -21.46 3.05
C GLU A 39 12.53 -20.41 2.60
N ARG A 40 12.52 -19.22 3.21
CA ARG A 40 11.68 -18.07 2.81
C ARG A 40 11.96 -17.60 1.40
N ILE A 41 13.26 -17.47 1.03
CA ILE A 41 13.65 -17.09 -0.33
C ILE A 41 13.18 -18.14 -1.34
N ILE A 42 13.40 -19.43 -1.04
CA ILE A 42 13.00 -20.54 -1.92
C ILE A 42 11.48 -20.61 -2.09
N ALA A 43 10.71 -20.36 -1.02
CA ALA A 43 9.25 -20.37 -1.06
C ALA A 43 8.68 -19.17 -1.83
N LEU A 44 9.34 -18.01 -1.74
CA LEU A 44 8.89 -16.78 -2.40
C LEU A 44 9.17 -16.79 -3.90
N LEU A 45 10.36 -17.22 -4.33
CA LEU A 45 10.82 -17.13 -5.71
C LEU A 45 10.32 -18.30 -6.58
N ASP A 46 10.38 -18.12 -7.86
CA ASP A 46 10.13 -19.18 -8.83
C ASP A 46 11.22 -20.25 -8.71
N LYS A 47 10.80 -21.51 -8.86
CA LYS A 47 11.69 -22.66 -8.68
C LYS A 47 12.97 -22.53 -9.52
N ASP A 48 14.10 -22.82 -8.89
CA ASP A 48 15.45 -22.87 -9.48
C ASP A 48 15.94 -21.54 -10.10
N THR A 49 15.33 -20.39 -9.74
CA THR A 49 15.73 -19.07 -10.26
C THR A 49 16.68 -18.32 -9.33
N PHE A 50 16.81 -18.74 -8.05
CA PHE A 50 17.58 -17.99 -7.07
C PHE A 50 19.09 -18.10 -7.33
N GLN A 51 19.74 -16.95 -7.49
CA GLN A 51 21.19 -16.81 -7.54
C GLN A 51 21.66 -16.00 -6.33
N GLU A 52 22.37 -16.66 -5.41
CA GLU A 52 22.92 -16.02 -4.20
C GLU A 52 24.24 -15.32 -4.47
N TYR A 53 24.43 -14.16 -3.85
CA TYR A 53 25.68 -13.39 -3.91
C TYR A 53 26.32 -13.27 -2.52
N ASP A 54 27.64 -13.02 -2.49
CA ASP A 54 28.41 -12.76 -1.27
C ASP A 54 28.28 -13.85 -0.19
N ILE A 55 28.16 -15.12 -0.59
CA ILE A 55 28.00 -16.26 0.29
C ILE A 55 29.12 -16.32 1.35
N PHE A 56 30.36 -15.98 0.96
CA PHE A 56 31.57 -16.10 1.80
C PHE A 56 31.89 -14.82 2.59
N VAL A 57 31.07 -13.79 2.54
CA VAL A 57 31.25 -12.58 3.35
C VAL A 57 31.11 -12.92 4.83
N LYS A 58 32.00 -12.36 5.65
CA LYS A 58 32.01 -12.48 7.11
C LYS A 58 32.07 -11.09 7.73
N HIS A 59 31.70 -10.99 9.00
CA HIS A 59 31.99 -9.78 9.78
C HIS A 59 33.50 -9.60 9.94
N ASP A 60 33.92 -8.38 10.17
CA ASP A 60 35.31 -7.97 10.37
C ASP A 60 35.58 -7.41 11.79
N ASN A 61 34.60 -7.50 12.68
CA ASN A 61 34.71 -7.02 14.05
C ASN A 61 35.61 -7.95 14.89
N ILE A 62 36.57 -7.36 15.58
CA ILE A 62 37.52 -8.04 16.48
C ILE A 62 37.29 -7.75 17.94
N ASP A 63 36.36 -6.83 18.29
CA ASP A 63 36.07 -6.42 19.66
C ASP A 63 35.07 -7.37 20.35
N PHE A 64 35.05 -7.35 21.68
CA PHE A 64 34.10 -8.10 22.50
C PHE A 64 34.02 -9.59 22.20
N GLY A 65 35.15 -10.22 21.80
CA GLY A 65 35.21 -11.66 21.48
C GLY A 65 34.54 -12.02 20.15
N MET A 66 34.27 -11.04 19.30
CA MET A 66 33.67 -11.29 17.99
C MET A 66 34.64 -12.01 17.05
N GLN A 67 35.96 -11.80 17.17
CA GLN A 67 36.96 -12.48 16.36
C GLN A 67 36.87 -14.01 16.41
N ASP A 68 36.33 -14.56 17.50
CA ASP A 68 36.18 -16.01 17.73
C ASP A 68 34.81 -16.55 17.28
N LYS A 69 33.91 -15.67 16.82
CA LYS A 69 32.56 -16.04 16.37
C LYS A 69 32.53 -16.29 14.87
N ASP A 70 32.07 -17.45 14.46
CA ASP A 70 31.76 -17.74 13.06
C ASP A 70 30.28 -17.34 12.78
N LEU A 71 30.08 -16.25 12.05
CA LEU A 71 28.75 -15.76 11.64
C LEU A 71 28.59 -15.97 10.13
N PRO A 72 28.01 -17.09 9.70
CA PRO A 72 27.88 -17.42 8.28
C PRO A 72 27.13 -16.34 7.50
N GLY A 73 27.73 -15.86 6.40
CA GLY A 73 27.17 -14.81 5.56
C GLY A 73 26.86 -13.48 6.28
N ASP A 74 27.42 -13.30 7.48
CA ASP A 74 27.14 -12.22 8.43
C ASP A 74 25.62 -12.04 8.73
N GLY A 75 24.89 -13.16 8.76
CA GLY A 75 23.47 -13.19 9.16
C GLY A 75 22.49 -12.61 8.13
N VAL A 76 22.88 -12.46 6.86
CA VAL A 76 21.98 -12.05 5.78
C VAL A 76 22.29 -12.75 4.46
N ILE A 77 21.26 -13.18 3.78
CA ILE A 77 21.32 -13.78 2.45
C ILE A 77 20.87 -12.72 1.43
N ILE A 78 21.63 -12.56 0.35
CA ILE A 78 21.28 -11.63 -0.74
C ILE A 78 21.38 -12.32 -2.09
N GLY A 79 20.55 -11.91 -3.04
CA GLY A 79 20.61 -12.45 -4.39
C GLY A 79 19.53 -11.92 -5.29
N THR A 80 19.42 -12.53 -6.47
CA THR A 80 18.36 -12.27 -7.43
C THR A 80 17.64 -13.55 -7.79
N GLY A 81 16.41 -13.43 -8.25
CA GLY A 81 15.59 -14.52 -8.74
C GLY A 81 14.43 -14.00 -9.55
N ALA A 82 13.40 -14.81 -9.74
CA ALA A 82 12.19 -14.38 -10.44
C ALA A 82 10.94 -14.65 -9.60
N ILE A 83 9.91 -13.84 -9.81
CA ILE A 83 8.55 -14.05 -9.33
C ILE A 83 7.61 -13.89 -10.52
N CYS A 84 6.83 -14.95 -10.81
CA CYS A 84 5.95 -14.98 -11.99
C CYS A 84 6.72 -14.63 -13.29
N GLY A 85 7.97 -15.08 -13.41
CA GLY A 85 8.87 -14.78 -14.53
C GLY A 85 9.55 -13.40 -14.49
N SER A 86 9.11 -12.49 -13.63
CA SER A 86 9.70 -11.15 -13.49
C SER A 86 10.93 -11.16 -12.58
N PRO A 87 12.08 -10.61 -13.00
CA PRO A 87 13.28 -10.57 -12.17
C PRO A 87 13.09 -9.66 -10.96
N VAL A 88 13.58 -10.12 -9.80
CA VAL A 88 13.57 -9.37 -8.53
C VAL A 88 14.90 -9.51 -7.81
N ALA A 89 15.26 -8.50 -7.03
CA ALA A 89 16.35 -8.55 -6.06
C ALA A 89 15.78 -8.84 -4.68
N VAL A 90 16.48 -9.66 -3.89
CA VAL A 90 16.01 -10.07 -2.56
C VAL A 90 17.16 -10.05 -1.54
N PHE A 91 16.85 -9.61 -0.33
CA PHE A 91 17.64 -9.93 0.85
C PHE A 91 16.76 -10.55 1.93
N ALA A 92 17.34 -11.43 2.74
CA ALA A 92 16.67 -12.06 3.89
C ALA A 92 17.61 -12.10 5.09
N GLN A 93 17.21 -11.49 6.19
CA GLN A 93 17.94 -11.54 7.45
C GLN A 93 17.74 -12.90 8.11
N ASP A 94 18.84 -13.52 8.54
CA ASP A 94 18.84 -14.84 9.17
C ASP A 94 18.89 -14.69 10.68
N PHE A 95 17.73 -14.81 11.32
CA PHE A 95 17.63 -14.74 12.78
C PHE A 95 18.39 -15.83 13.51
N THR A 96 18.70 -16.96 12.84
CA THR A 96 19.50 -18.03 13.42
C THR A 96 20.96 -17.63 13.63
N VAL A 97 21.44 -16.59 12.91
CA VAL A 97 22.80 -16.05 13.00
C VAL A 97 22.79 -14.73 13.76
N ALA A 98 23.26 -14.73 14.99
CA ALA A 98 23.33 -13.54 15.85
C ALA A 98 22.00 -12.75 15.97
N GLY A 99 20.85 -13.46 15.92
CA GLY A 99 19.51 -12.83 15.97
C GLY A 99 19.23 -11.91 14.79
N GLY A 100 19.83 -12.16 13.62
CA GLY A 100 19.68 -11.31 12.43
C GLY A 100 20.16 -9.87 12.65
N SER A 101 20.96 -9.60 13.69
CA SER A 101 21.40 -8.25 14.04
C SER A 101 22.29 -7.65 12.95
N LEU A 102 22.04 -6.37 12.64
CA LEU A 102 22.75 -5.66 11.59
C LEU A 102 24.12 -5.18 12.07
N GLY A 103 25.18 -5.79 11.54
CA GLY A 103 26.55 -5.31 11.60
C GLY A 103 26.96 -4.59 10.31
N PHE A 104 28.21 -4.13 10.27
CA PHE A 104 28.73 -3.38 9.13
C PHE A 104 28.74 -4.18 7.82
N MET A 105 29.26 -5.43 7.86
CA MET A 105 29.30 -6.28 6.67
C MET A 105 27.92 -6.80 6.28
N HIS A 106 27.03 -7.04 7.25
CA HIS A 106 25.62 -7.31 7.02
C HIS A 106 24.96 -6.15 6.21
N ALA A 107 25.14 -4.92 6.68
CA ALA A 107 24.63 -3.72 5.99
C ALA A 107 25.22 -3.58 4.58
N ARG A 108 26.54 -3.83 4.42
CA ARG A 108 27.19 -3.77 3.10
C ARG A 108 26.60 -4.76 2.10
N LYS A 109 26.22 -5.96 2.55
CA LYS A 109 25.52 -6.91 1.67
C LYS A 109 24.16 -6.37 1.25
N ILE A 110 23.36 -5.85 2.22
CA ILE A 110 22.05 -5.26 1.91
C ILE A 110 22.21 -4.08 0.95
N THR A 111 23.08 -3.14 1.23
CA THR A 111 23.28 -1.96 0.37
C THR A 111 23.76 -2.34 -1.04
N LYS A 112 24.59 -3.37 -1.16
CA LYS A 112 25.02 -3.90 -2.46
C LYS A 112 23.84 -4.40 -3.29
N ILE A 113 22.94 -5.20 -2.72
CA ILE A 113 21.79 -5.70 -3.47
C ILE A 113 20.76 -4.59 -3.76
N MET A 114 20.65 -3.57 -2.89
CA MET A 114 19.86 -2.37 -3.15
C MET A 114 20.40 -1.58 -4.35
N ASP A 115 21.71 -1.35 -4.40
CA ASP A 115 22.38 -0.70 -5.54
C ASP A 115 22.19 -1.53 -6.82
N TYR A 116 22.24 -2.85 -6.71
CA TYR A 116 21.97 -3.76 -7.83
C TYR A 116 20.54 -3.61 -8.35
N ALA A 117 19.57 -3.67 -7.45
CA ALA A 117 18.15 -3.51 -7.80
C ALA A 117 17.89 -2.18 -8.51
N LEU A 118 18.41 -1.09 -7.97
CA LEU A 118 18.26 0.25 -8.52
C LEU A 118 18.91 0.36 -9.91
N ASN A 119 20.16 -0.12 -10.08
CA ASN A 119 20.89 -0.06 -11.34
C ASN A 119 20.28 -0.96 -12.43
N MET A 120 19.79 -2.15 -12.06
CA MET A 120 19.12 -3.08 -12.96
C MET A 120 17.63 -2.75 -13.17
N ARG A 121 17.09 -1.79 -12.39
CA ARG A 121 15.71 -1.32 -12.45
C ARG A 121 14.69 -2.44 -12.25
N ILE A 122 14.92 -3.25 -11.21
CA ILE A 122 14.07 -4.37 -10.81
C ILE A 122 13.56 -4.18 -9.38
N PRO A 123 12.39 -4.73 -9.01
CA PRO A 123 11.86 -4.64 -7.65
C PRO A 123 12.83 -5.20 -6.61
N LEU A 124 12.83 -4.57 -5.43
CA LEU A 124 13.58 -5.03 -4.26
C LEU A 124 12.62 -5.58 -3.20
N ILE A 125 12.91 -6.79 -2.72
CA ILE A 125 12.16 -7.42 -1.63
C ILE A 125 13.09 -7.68 -0.45
N GLY A 126 12.79 -7.08 0.69
CA GLY A 126 13.52 -7.26 1.94
C GLY A 126 12.73 -8.12 2.93
N ILE A 127 13.24 -9.30 3.28
CA ILE A 127 12.67 -10.15 4.32
C ILE A 127 13.38 -9.82 5.64
N ASN A 128 12.65 -9.20 6.55
CA ASN A 128 13.16 -8.63 7.79
C ASN A 128 12.85 -9.58 8.98
N ASP A 129 13.90 -10.00 9.68
CA ASP A 129 13.83 -10.78 10.91
C ASP A 129 15.09 -10.49 11.73
N SER A 130 15.05 -9.41 12.54
CA SER A 130 16.24 -8.81 13.15
C SER A 130 15.97 -8.23 14.52
N GLY A 131 16.89 -8.52 15.44
CA GLY A 131 16.93 -7.88 16.76
C GLY A 131 17.45 -6.43 16.76
N GLY A 132 17.72 -5.84 15.57
CA GLY A 132 18.21 -4.46 15.45
C GLY A 132 19.72 -4.35 15.25
N ALA A 133 20.32 -3.26 15.70
CA ALA A 133 21.76 -2.99 15.57
C ALA A 133 22.60 -3.98 16.37
N ARG A 134 23.68 -4.50 15.77
CA ARG A 134 24.69 -5.33 16.47
C ARG A 134 25.50 -4.45 17.41
N ILE A 135 25.20 -4.51 18.71
CA ILE A 135 25.75 -3.61 19.74
C ILE A 135 27.29 -3.66 19.79
N GLN A 136 27.87 -4.84 19.55
CA GLN A 136 29.32 -5.04 19.55
C GLN A 136 30.06 -4.26 18.44
N GLU A 137 29.36 -3.79 17.43
CA GLU A 137 29.94 -2.99 16.34
C GLU A 137 29.71 -1.47 16.50
N GLY A 138 29.01 -1.08 17.57
CA GLY A 138 28.84 0.32 17.94
C GLY A 138 28.26 1.19 16.81
N VAL A 139 28.91 2.31 16.53
CA VAL A 139 28.46 3.29 15.53
C VAL A 139 28.50 2.76 14.10
N ASN A 140 29.28 1.71 13.79
CA ASN A 140 29.34 1.10 12.47
C ASN A 140 27.98 0.44 12.10
N ALA A 141 27.29 -0.15 13.08
CA ALA A 141 25.94 -0.68 12.87
C ALA A 141 24.94 0.46 12.55
N LEU A 142 25.06 1.61 13.22
CA LEU A 142 24.20 2.79 12.92
C LEU A 142 24.51 3.37 11.55
N ALA A 143 25.78 3.45 11.16
CA ALA A 143 26.19 3.87 9.82
C ALA A 143 25.57 2.94 8.75
N GLY A 144 25.55 1.61 9.00
CA GLY A 144 24.90 0.64 8.13
C GLY A 144 23.42 0.92 7.92
N TYR A 145 22.67 1.25 8.97
CA TYR A 145 21.26 1.66 8.83
C TYR A 145 21.12 2.96 8.03
N GLY A 146 21.95 3.96 8.28
CA GLY A 146 21.94 5.22 7.53
C GLY A 146 22.12 4.99 6.03
N GLU A 147 23.03 4.12 5.63
CA GLU A 147 23.30 3.75 4.24
C GLU A 147 22.09 3.02 3.60
N ILE A 148 21.35 2.22 4.36
CA ILE A 148 20.11 1.56 3.90
C ILE A 148 19.01 2.62 3.70
N PHE A 149 18.78 3.51 4.67
CA PHE A 149 17.73 4.54 4.59
C PHE A 149 17.96 5.49 3.40
N PHE A 150 19.20 5.87 3.17
CA PHE A 150 19.58 6.69 2.02
C PHE A 150 19.17 6.01 0.71
N ARG A 151 19.45 4.71 0.57
CA ARG A 151 19.10 3.94 -0.63
C ARG A 151 17.60 3.69 -0.78
N ASN A 152 16.87 3.49 0.33
CA ASN A 152 15.41 3.45 0.26
C ASN A 152 14.85 4.74 -0.36
N THR A 153 15.39 5.90 0.06
CA THR A 153 14.97 7.20 -0.47
C THR A 153 15.34 7.37 -1.95
N LEU A 154 16.55 6.97 -2.36
CA LEU A 154 16.97 7.03 -3.77
C LEU A 154 16.12 6.12 -4.67
N SER A 155 15.70 4.98 -4.17
CA SER A 155 14.90 3.98 -4.90
C SER A 155 13.42 4.33 -4.95
N SER A 156 12.94 5.21 -4.07
CA SER A 156 11.54 5.62 -3.95
C SER A 156 11.03 6.24 -5.26
N GLY A 157 9.95 5.68 -5.79
CA GLY A 157 9.37 6.09 -7.07
C GLY A 157 10.21 5.71 -8.30
N VAL A 158 11.28 4.93 -8.15
CA VAL A 158 12.12 4.43 -9.25
C VAL A 158 11.91 2.93 -9.47
N ILE A 159 12.01 2.15 -8.40
CA ILE A 159 11.72 0.72 -8.38
C ILE A 159 10.77 0.41 -7.22
N PRO A 160 9.85 -0.56 -7.35
CA PRO A 160 9.03 -1.02 -6.22
C PRO A 160 9.91 -1.59 -5.11
N GLN A 161 9.65 -1.19 -3.88
CA GLN A 161 10.32 -1.67 -2.68
C GLN A 161 9.30 -2.34 -1.76
N ILE A 162 9.54 -3.61 -1.42
CA ILE A 162 8.65 -4.44 -0.62
C ILE A 162 9.40 -4.90 0.63
N SER A 163 8.84 -4.64 1.79
CA SER A 163 9.33 -5.15 3.06
C SER A 163 8.40 -6.23 3.61
N VAL A 164 8.98 -7.37 3.99
CA VAL A 164 8.25 -8.51 4.55
C VAL A 164 8.76 -8.73 5.98
N ILE A 165 7.91 -8.55 6.96
CA ILE A 165 8.30 -8.65 8.37
C ILE A 165 7.96 -10.06 8.86
N LEU A 166 8.98 -10.90 9.03
CA LEU A 166 8.79 -12.31 9.42
C LEU A 166 9.47 -12.63 10.76
N GLY A 167 9.48 -11.66 11.65
CA GLY A 167 10.00 -11.77 12.99
C GLY A 167 10.06 -10.43 13.69
N PRO A 168 10.85 -10.28 14.76
CA PRO A 168 11.11 -8.99 15.35
C PRO A 168 11.81 -8.06 14.36
N CYS A 169 11.42 -6.80 14.39
CA CYS A 169 12.01 -5.69 13.65
C CYS A 169 12.05 -4.50 14.61
N ALA A 170 13.20 -4.29 15.29
CA ALA A 170 13.30 -3.37 16.42
C ALA A 170 14.31 -2.25 16.19
N GLY A 171 14.05 -1.09 16.78
CA GLY A 171 14.94 0.07 16.74
C GLY A 171 15.13 0.60 15.32
N GLY A 172 16.38 0.78 14.87
CA GLY A 172 16.71 1.25 13.52
C GLY A 172 16.12 0.38 12.40
N ALA A 173 15.86 -0.90 12.66
CA ALA A 173 15.33 -1.83 11.68
C ALA A 173 13.92 -1.49 11.17
N VAL A 174 13.11 -0.75 11.93
CA VAL A 174 11.71 -0.41 11.53
C VAL A 174 11.62 0.71 10.50
N TYR A 175 12.64 1.57 10.42
CA TYR A 175 12.58 2.73 9.53
C TYR A 175 12.74 2.36 8.05
N SER A 176 13.60 1.38 7.73
CA SER A 176 13.72 0.91 6.36
C SER A 176 12.37 0.40 5.81
N PRO A 177 11.64 -0.51 6.48
CA PRO A 177 10.29 -0.90 6.05
C PRO A 177 9.32 0.28 5.89
N ALA A 178 9.33 1.24 6.81
CA ALA A 178 8.46 2.41 6.74
C ALA A 178 8.76 3.32 5.53
N LEU A 179 9.98 3.27 4.97
CA LEU A 179 10.40 3.99 3.78
C LEU A 179 10.07 3.23 2.47
N THR A 180 9.69 1.96 2.54
CA THR A 180 9.34 1.15 1.36
C THR A 180 7.89 1.36 0.91
N ASP A 181 7.54 0.90 -0.29
CA ASP A 181 6.21 1.10 -0.86
C ASP A 181 5.15 0.22 -0.19
N PHE A 182 5.50 -1.04 0.11
CA PHE A 182 4.59 -2.00 0.72
C PHE A 182 5.27 -2.75 1.87
N VAL A 183 4.53 -2.90 2.96
CA VAL A 183 4.93 -3.67 4.15
C VAL A 183 3.94 -4.82 4.34
N PHE A 184 4.46 -6.04 4.36
CA PHE A 184 3.72 -7.26 4.63
C PHE A 184 3.99 -7.74 6.05
N VAL A 185 2.95 -8.12 6.77
CA VAL A 185 3.04 -8.66 8.12
C VAL A 185 2.27 -9.97 8.24
N VAL A 186 2.74 -10.86 9.14
CA VAL A 186 2.14 -12.17 9.40
C VAL A 186 1.71 -12.23 10.86
N GLU A 187 0.49 -12.68 11.09
CA GLU A 187 -0.12 -12.80 12.43
C GLU A 187 0.76 -13.62 13.37
N ASN A 188 0.91 -13.17 14.60
CA ASN A 188 1.75 -13.76 15.66
C ASN A 188 3.26 -13.83 15.37
N ILE A 189 3.71 -13.57 14.14
CA ILE A 189 5.12 -13.63 13.73
C ILE A 189 5.74 -12.23 13.71
N SER A 190 5.10 -11.28 13.02
CA SER A 190 5.64 -9.94 12.79
C SER A 190 5.54 -9.06 14.02
N LYS A 191 6.66 -8.41 14.39
CA LYS A 191 6.73 -7.43 15.47
C LYS A 191 7.54 -6.23 15.01
N MET A 192 6.97 -5.04 15.10
CA MET A 192 7.66 -3.79 14.75
C MET A 192 7.51 -2.79 15.89
N PHE A 193 8.63 -2.26 16.41
CA PHE A 193 8.61 -1.19 17.41
C PHE A 193 9.96 -0.48 17.48
N ILE A 194 9.95 0.81 17.76
CA ILE A 194 11.20 1.58 17.94
C ILE A 194 11.92 1.09 19.19
N THR A 195 11.19 0.91 20.28
CA THR A 195 11.70 0.53 21.59
C THR A 195 10.92 -0.65 22.12
N GLY A 196 11.62 -1.72 22.49
CA GLY A 196 10.97 -2.94 22.97
C GLY A 196 10.39 -2.83 24.39
N PRO A 197 9.52 -3.79 24.79
CA PRO A 197 8.80 -3.79 26.07
C PRO A 197 9.70 -3.61 27.30
N GLU A 198 10.89 -4.22 27.33
CA GLU A 198 11.81 -4.14 28.46
C GLU A 198 12.30 -2.71 28.72
N VAL A 199 12.54 -1.94 27.66
CA VAL A 199 12.95 -0.53 27.78
C VAL A 199 11.77 0.34 28.23
N ILE A 200 10.56 0.08 27.69
CA ILE A 200 9.34 0.77 28.12
C ILE A 200 9.10 0.53 29.61
N LYS A 201 9.20 -0.71 30.06
CA LYS A 201 9.09 -1.07 31.48
C LYS A 201 10.12 -0.34 32.34
N THR A 202 11.37 -0.24 31.87
CA THR A 202 12.45 0.42 32.63
C THR A 202 12.25 1.92 32.71
N VAL A 203 11.77 2.57 31.62
CA VAL A 203 11.69 4.04 31.53
C VAL A 203 10.34 4.57 32.03
N LEU A 204 9.24 3.91 31.70
CA LEU A 204 7.87 4.37 31.97
C LEU A 204 7.19 3.57 33.09
N GLY A 205 7.69 2.36 33.40
CA GLY A 205 7.07 1.45 34.36
C GLY A 205 5.92 0.62 33.79
N ASP A 206 5.59 0.78 32.51
CA ASP A 206 4.48 0.09 31.86
C ASP A 206 4.86 -1.35 31.45
N GLU A 207 4.01 -2.30 31.74
CA GLU A 207 4.13 -3.69 31.27
C GLU A 207 3.23 -3.90 30.06
N ILE A 208 3.84 -4.22 28.92
CA ILE A 208 3.16 -4.48 27.66
C ILE A 208 3.84 -5.65 26.93
N SER A 209 3.06 -6.50 26.26
CA SER A 209 3.63 -7.56 25.42
C SER A 209 4.15 -7.00 24.09
N MET A 210 5.05 -7.75 23.40
CA MET A 210 5.50 -7.37 22.05
C MET A 210 4.33 -7.34 21.06
N GLU A 211 3.32 -8.20 21.23
CA GLU A 211 2.15 -8.26 20.35
C GLU A 211 1.27 -7.02 20.52
N GLU A 212 0.98 -6.63 21.75
CA GLU A 212 0.17 -5.44 22.05
C GLU A 212 0.89 -4.14 21.68
N LEU A 213 2.22 -4.11 21.80
CA LEU A 213 3.01 -2.92 21.47
C LEU A 213 3.12 -2.68 19.97
N GLY A 214 3.37 -3.73 19.18
CA GLY A 214 3.64 -3.58 17.77
C GLY A 214 3.54 -4.91 17.00
N GLY A 215 2.54 -5.72 17.30
CA GLY A 215 2.21 -6.92 16.54
C GLY A 215 1.60 -6.61 15.17
N ALA A 216 1.41 -7.65 14.38
CA ALA A 216 0.88 -7.52 13.03
C ALA A 216 -0.46 -6.76 12.98
N ARG A 217 -1.40 -7.05 13.90
CA ARG A 217 -2.70 -6.36 13.94
C ARG A 217 -2.59 -4.88 14.30
N VAL A 218 -1.72 -4.51 15.24
CA VAL A 218 -1.50 -3.10 15.60
C VAL A 218 -1.10 -2.28 14.38
N HIS A 219 -0.19 -2.81 13.55
CA HIS A 219 0.28 -2.10 12.36
C HIS A 219 -0.70 -2.16 11.18
N SER A 220 -1.56 -3.16 11.14
CA SER A 220 -2.58 -3.30 10.09
C SER A 220 -3.88 -2.57 10.40
N GLU A 221 -4.27 -2.42 11.67
CA GLU A 221 -5.57 -1.88 12.06
C GLU A 221 -5.48 -0.44 12.62
N MET A 222 -4.37 -0.11 13.32
CA MET A 222 -4.28 1.14 14.08
C MET A 222 -3.28 2.14 13.49
N THR A 223 -2.08 1.68 13.08
CA THR A 223 -1.01 2.61 12.67
C THR A 223 -0.89 2.81 11.17
N GLY A 224 -1.50 1.93 10.37
CA GLY A 224 -1.40 1.98 8.91
C GLY A 224 0.02 1.74 8.36
N ASN A 225 0.96 1.24 9.16
CA ASN A 225 2.30 0.89 8.68
C ASN A 225 2.31 -0.36 7.81
N ALA A 226 1.42 -1.32 8.08
CA ALA A 226 1.31 -2.55 7.31
C ALA A 226 0.26 -2.40 6.19
N HIS A 227 0.66 -2.79 4.99
CA HIS A 227 -0.18 -2.72 3.79
C HIS A 227 -0.91 -4.04 3.53
N PHE A 228 -0.29 -5.16 3.91
CA PHE A 228 -0.84 -6.49 3.75
C PHE A 228 -0.69 -7.30 5.02
N PHE A 229 -1.76 -7.95 5.43
CA PHE A 229 -1.83 -8.85 6.57
C PHE A 229 -2.06 -10.27 6.09
N ALA A 230 -1.32 -11.23 6.62
CA ALA A 230 -1.45 -12.65 6.32
C ALA A 230 -1.54 -13.48 7.59
N GLN A 231 -2.22 -14.63 7.51
CA GLN A 231 -2.32 -15.59 8.62
C GLN A 231 -1.08 -16.49 8.74
N SER A 232 -0.32 -16.63 7.64
CA SER A 232 0.87 -17.49 7.57
C SER A 232 1.92 -16.92 6.62
N GLU A 233 3.18 -17.40 6.73
CA GLU A 233 4.24 -17.05 5.77
C GLU A 233 3.87 -17.47 4.34
N ASP A 234 3.24 -18.64 4.15
CA ASP A 234 2.80 -19.11 2.82
C ASP A 234 1.76 -18.18 2.19
N GLU A 235 0.75 -17.78 2.94
CA GLU A 235 -0.24 -16.80 2.46
C GLU A 235 0.42 -15.46 2.11
N CYS A 236 1.35 -14.99 2.93
CA CYS A 236 2.11 -13.79 2.68
C CYS A 236 2.87 -13.88 1.34
N PHE A 237 3.53 -15.00 1.05
CA PHE A 237 4.22 -15.19 -0.22
C PHE A 237 3.27 -15.22 -1.42
N VAL A 238 2.09 -15.82 -1.28
CA VAL A 238 1.04 -15.77 -2.32
C VAL A 238 0.61 -14.33 -2.59
N GLN A 239 0.38 -13.53 -1.54
CA GLN A 239 0.01 -12.11 -1.69
C GLN A 239 1.13 -11.29 -2.37
N ILE A 240 2.41 -11.52 -2.01
CA ILE A 240 3.56 -10.84 -2.65
C ILE A 240 3.64 -11.20 -4.14
N ARG A 241 3.50 -12.49 -4.48
CA ARG A 241 3.50 -12.95 -5.86
C ARG A 241 2.36 -12.30 -6.66
N LYS A 242 1.17 -12.20 -6.07
CA LYS A 242 0.03 -11.52 -6.67
C LYS A 242 0.32 -10.03 -6.91
N LEU A 243 0.89 -9.33 -5.92
CA LEU A 243 1.27 -7.92 -6.06
C LEU A 243 2.28 -7.72 -7.21
N ILE A 244 3.37 -8.50 -7.24
CA ILE A 244 4.39 -8.42 -8.30
C ILE A 244 3.80 -8.67 -9.69
N SER A 245 2.81 -9.55 -9.82
CA SER A 245 2.13 -9.79 -11.10
C SER A 245 1.27 -8.62 -11.58
N MET A 246 0.94 -7.67 -10.70
CA MET A 246 0.06 -6.54 -11.00
C MET A 246 0.80 -5.21 -11.17
N ILE A 247 2.01 -5.06 -10.63
CA ILE A 247 2.74 -3.81 -10.67
C ILE A 247 3.87 -3.81 -11.71
N PRO A 248 4.27 -2.65 -12.24
CA PRO A 248 5.43 -2.55 -13.12
C PRO A 248 6.74 -2.86 -12.38
N MET A 249 7.75 -3.28 -13.11
CA MET A 249 9.08 -3.51 -12.55
C MET A 249 9.80 -2.23 -12.13
N ASN A 250 9.49 -1.10 -12.75
CA ASN A 250 10.07 0.21 -12.46
C ASN A 250 9.22 1.35 -13.07
N ASN A 251 9.60 2.57 -12.77
CA ASN A 251 8.88 3.78 -13.19
C ASN A 251 8.94 4.11 -14.70
N THR A 252 9.66 3.34 -15.52
CA THR A 252 9.71 3.53 -16.98
C THR A 252 8.98 2.44 -17.75
N THR A 253 8.45 1.45 -17.05
CA THR A 253 7.67 0.35 -17.63
C THR A 253 6.21 0.47 -17.23
N LYS A 254 5.35 -0.28 -17.90
CA LYS A 254 3.95 -0.53 -17.49
C LYS A 254 3.84 -1.95 -16.96
N ALA A 255 2.83 -2.21 -16.15
CA ALA A 255 2.48 -3.57 -15.76
C ALA A 255 2.18 -4.43 -17.00
N GLU A 256 2.51 -5.70 -16.94
CA GLU A 256 2.23 -6.64 -18.02
C GLU A 256 0.71 -6.72 -18.24
N LYS A 257 0.31 -6.58 -19.51
CA LYS A 257 -1.08 -6.72 -19.89
C LYS A 257 -1.44 -8.20 -20.03
N ILE A 258 -2.33 -8.68 -19.17
CA ILE A 258 -2.77 -10.07 -19.16
C ILE A 258 -4.21 -10.14 -19.66
N ALA A 259 -4.41 -10.76 -20.81
CA ALA A 259 -5.77 -10.95 -21.35
C ALA A 259 -6.61 -11.80 -20.38
N PRO A 260 -7.88 -11.41 -20.10
CA PRO A 260 -8.73 -12.19 -19.23
C PRO A 260 -8.96 -13.59 -19.80
N ALA A 261 -8.89 -14.62 -18.95
CA ALA A 261 -9.04 -16.03 -19.35
C ALA A 261 -10.50 -16.39 -19.66
N ALA A 262 -11.46 -15.64 -19.11
CA ALA A 262 -12.89 -15.88 -19.31
C ALA A 262 -13.63 -14.59 -19.66
N PRO A 263 -14.79 -14.66 -20.34
CA PRO A 263 -15.70 -13.54 -20.45
C PRO A 263 -16.10 -13.06 -19.07
N LEU A 264 -16.28 -11.74 -18.95
CA LEU A 264 -16.75 -11.15 -17.69
C LEU A 264 -18.06 -11.79 -17.26
N PRO A 265 -18.20 -12.12 -15.97
CA PRO A 265 -19.51 -12.41 -15.43
C PRO A 265 -20.41 -11.19 -15.64
N GLN A 266 -21.63 -11.41 -16.07
CA GLN A 266 -22.63 -10.34 -16.17
C GLN A 266 -23.14 -10.05 -14.74
N TYR A 267 -22.42 -9.22 -13.99
CA TYR A 267 -22.94 -8.67 -12.75
C TYR A 267 -23.89 -7.51 -13.07
N ASP A 268 -25.08 -7.56 -12.51
CA ASP A 268 -25.97 -6.41 -12.52
C ASP A 268 -25.52 -5.40 -11.46
N ILE A 269 -24.62 -4.50 -11.83
CA ILE A 269 -24.11 -3.44 -10.97
C ILE A 269 -25.27 -2.59 -10.43
N THR A 270 -26.37 -2.48 -11.16
CA THR A 270 -27.55 -1.73 -10.73
C THR A 270 -28.19 -2.34 -9.48
N SER A 271 -28.12 -3.64 -9.30
CA SER A 271 -28.64 -4.33 -8.11
C SER A 271 -27.71 -4.25 -6.91
N ILE A 272 -26.41 -3.96 -7.10
CA ILE A 272 -25.43 -3.86 -6.01
C ILE A 272 -25.61 -2.56 -5.24
N VAL A 273 -25.86 -1.44 -5.93
CA VAL A 273 -25.94 -0.12 -5.31
C VAL A 273 -27.40 0.29 -5.13
N PRO A 274 -27.89 0.37 -3.89
CA PRO A 274 -29.27 0.78 -3.62
C PRO A 274 -29.56 2.19 -4.14
N SER A 275 -30.76 2.39 -4.68
CA SER A 275 -31.21 3.71 -5.14
C SER A 275 -31.41 4.70 -3.99
N ASP A 276 -31.76 4.21 -2.80
CA ASP A 276 -31.84 5.02 -1.57
C ASP A 276 -30.42 5.36 -1.08
N PRO A 277 -30.02 6.64 -1.04
CA PRO A 277 -28.69 7.05 -0.63
C PRO A 277 -28.38 6.80 0.86
N THR A 278 -29.38 6.46 1.67
CA THR A 278 -29.20 6.14 3.09
C THR A 278 -28.86 4.67 3.34
N VAL A 279 -29.15 3.79 2.39
CA VAL A 279 -28.87 2.36 2.49
C VAL A 279 -27.41 2.08 2.15
N PRO A 280 -26.63 1.50 3.09
CA PRO A 280 -25.23 1.17 2.83
C PRO A 280 -25.08 -0.04 1.90
N TYR A 281 -23.93 -0.15 1.25
CA TYR A 281 -23.52 -1.30 0.44
C TYR A 281 -21.98 -1.42 0.49
N ASP A 282 -21.45 -2.59 0.14
CA ASP A 282 -20.00 -2.80 0.03
C ASP A 282 -19.50 -2.40 -1.37
N VAL A 283 -18.66 -1.37 -1.44
CA VAL A 283 -18.10 -0.89 -2.72
C VAL A 283 -17.16 -1.93 -3.36
N ARG A 284 -16.63 -2.88 -2.59
CA ARG A 284 -15.82 -3.99 -3.13
C ARG A 284 -16.60 -4.83 -4.14
N ASP A 285 -17.90 -4.98 -3.95
CA ASP A 285 -18.74 -5.72 -4.89
C ASP A 285 -18.89 -4.98 -6.22
N VAL A 286 -18.96 -3.64 -6.18
CA VAL A 286 -18.91 -2.81 -7.40
C VAL A 286 -17.56 -2.97 -8.10
N ILE A 287 -16.45 -2.91 -7.37
CA ILE A 287 -15.11 -3.10 -7.93
C ILE A 287 -14.99 -4.49 -8.58
N LYS A 288 -15.40 -5.55 -7.87
CA LYS A 288 -15.37 -6.93 -8.40
C LYS A 288 -16.23 -7.12 -9.65
N ALA A 289 -17.32 -6.37 -9.78
CA ALA A 289 -18.15 -6.36 -10.99
C ALA A 289 -17.49 -5.62 -12.16
N LEU A 290 -16.55 -4.72 -11.90
CA LEU A 290 -15.84 -3.94 -12.91
C LEU A 290 -14.53 -4.58 -13.38
N VAL A 291 -13.86 -5.38 -12.54
CA VAL A 291 -12.55 -5.95 -12.86
C VAL A 291 -12.64 -7.32 -13.54
N ASP A 292 -11.60 -7.67 -14.28
CA ASP A 292 -11.45 -8.98 -14.90
C ASP A 292 -11.45 -10.07 -13.84
N GLU A 293 -12.15 -11.19 -14.11
CA GLU A 293 -12.20 -12.37 -13.24
C GLU A 293 -12.63 -12.08 -11.79
N SER A 294 -13.19 -10.90 -11.53
CA SER A 294 -13.51 -10.40 -10.18
C SER A 294 -12.30 -10.36 -9.24
N GLU A 295 -11.09 -10.32 -9.80
CA GLU A 295 -9.85 -10.27 -9.04
C GLU A 295 -9.50 -8.85 -8.61
N PHE A 296 -9.58 -8.62 -7.31
CA PHE A 296 -9.17 -7.36 -6.67
C PHE A 296 -8.16 -7.65 -5.57
N LEU A 297 -7.03 -6.94 -5.59
CA LEU A 297 -6.02 -6.96 -4.54
C LEU A 297 -6.12 -5.69 -3.71
N GLU A 298 -6.83 -5.76 -2.60
CA GLU A 298 -6.99 -4.63 -1.67
C GLU A 298 -5.69 -4.36 -0.92
N VAL A 299 -5.36 -3.08 -0.76
CA VAL A 299 -4.20 -2.61 0.00
C VAL A 299 -4.70 -1.93 1.27
N MET A 300 -4.10 -2.24 2.42
CA MET A 300 -4.49 -1.70 3.73
C MET A 300 -5.97 -1.99 4.07
N GLU A 301 -6.42 -3.21 3.81
CA GLU A 301 -7.82 -3.62 4.00
C GLU A 301 -8.33 -3.34 5.43
N LEU A 302 -7.49 -3.55 6.43
CA LEU A 302 -7.84 -3.40 7.86
C LEU A 302 -7.68 -1.97 8.39
N PHE A 303 -6.98 -1.08 7.68
CA PHE A 303 -6.77 0.31 8.07
C PHE A 303 -7.68 1.26 7.30
N ALA A 304 -8.26 2.25 7.99
CA ALA A 304 -9.13 3.26 7.39
C ALA A 304 -10.15 2.63 6.41
N ALA A 305 -10.97 1.70 6.93
CA ALA A 305 -11.87 0.87 6.12
C ALA A 305 -13.03 1.67 5.46
N ASN A 306 -13.19 2.95 5.80
CA ASN A 306 -14.11 3.91 5.16
C ASN A 306 -13.66 4.31 3.73
N ILE A 307 -12.44 3.96 3.32
CA ILE A 307 -11.94 4.05 1.95
C ILE A 307 -11.27 2.75 1.54
N VAL A 308 -11.55 2.29 0.33
CA VAL A 308 -10.97 1.10 -0.28
C VAL A 308 -9.95 1.54 -1.33
N VAL A 309 -8.73 1.02 -1.25
CA VAL A 309 -7.71 1.19 -2.29
C VAL A 309 -7.13 -0.16 -2.68
N GLY A 310 -6.76 -0.34 -3.94
CA GLY A 310 -6.20 -1.62 -4.38
C GLY A 310 -6.06 -1.71 -5.90
N PHE A 311 -5.57 -2.85 -6.35
CA PHE A 311 -5.32 -3.14 -7.75
C PHE A 311 -6.31 -4.14 -8.32
N GLY A 312 -6.75 -3.89 -9.55
CA GLY A 312 -7.50 -4.83 -10.36
C GLY A 312 -7.12 -4.69 -11.84
N ARG A 313 -7.61 -5.58 -12.69
CA ARG A 313 -7.41 -5.45 -14.14
C ARG A 313 -8.71 -5.11 -14.84
N ILE A 314 -8.63 -4.23 -15.83
CA ILE A 314 -9.73 -3.94 -16.75
C ILE A 314 -9.21 -4.16 -18.17
N ALA A 315 -9.80 -5.10 -18.88
CA ALA A 315 -9.36 -5.54 -20.22
C ALA A 315 -7.85 -5.91 -20.25
N GLY A 316 -7.40 -6.56 -19.18
CA GLY A 316 -6.02 -7.01 -18.97
C GLY A 316 -5.05 -5.94 -18.48
N GLU A 317 -5.42 -4.68 -18.43
CA GLU A 317 -4.59 -3.58 -17.96
C GLU A 317 -4.77 -3.36 -16.45
N THR A 318 -3.67 -3.32 -15.70
CA THR A 318 -3.73 -3.03 -14.25
C THR A 318 -4.13 -1.58 -14.01
N VAL A 319 -5.10 -1.40 -13.12
CA VAL A 319 -5.58 -0.09 -12.66
C VAL A 319 -5.58 -0.05 -11.13
N GLY A 320 -5.34 1.12 -10.56
CA GLY A 320 -5.50 1.39 -9.13
C GLY A 320 -6.89 1.95 -8.85
N PHE A 321 -7.62 1.31 -7.96
CA PHE A 321 -8.93 1.79 -7.50
C PHE A 321 -8.80 2.59 -6.22
N ILE A 322 -9.54 3.69 -6.13
CA ILE A 322 -9.80 4.46 -4.92
C ILE A 322 -11.32 4.61 -4.79
N ALA A 323 -11.92 4.08 -3.74
CA ALA A 323 -13.37 4.07 -3.61
C ALA A 323 -13.81 4.38 -2.17
N ASN A 324 -14.81 5.25 -2.01
CA ASN A 324 -15.43 5.40 -0.70
C ASN A 324 -16.18 4.11 -0.34
N GLN A 325 -16.17 3.73 0.95
CA GLN A 325 -16.86 2.55 1.46
C GLN A 325 -18.10 2.95 2.27
N PRO A 326 -19.29 3.01 1.64
CA PRO A 326 -20.50 3.45 2.33
C PRO A 326 -20.94 2.56 3.49
N LEU A 327 -20.48 1.30 3.52
CA LEU A 327 -20.73 0.37 4.62
C LEU A 327 -20.04 0.81 5.92
N VAL A 328 -18.93 1.57 5.82
CA VAL A 328 -18.15 2.05 6.96
C VAL A 328 -18.26 3.56 7.05
N MET A 329 -18.85 4.08 8.12
CA MET A 329 -19.04 5.51 8.37
C MET A 329 -19.64 6.27 7.15
N ALA A 330 -20.53 5.62 6.39
CA ALA A 330 -21.15 6.17 5.17
C ALA A 330 -20.14 6.65 4.11
N GLY A 331 -18.88 6.19 4.15
CA GLY A 331 -17.83 6.57 3.19
C GLY A 331 -17.23 7.97 3.40
N VAL A 332 -17.41 8.60 4.58
CA VAL A 332 -16.80 9.91 4.89
C VAL A 332 -15.28 9.84 4.81
N LEU A 333 -14.62 10.95 4.51
CA LEU A 333 -13.17 11.08 4.62
C LEU A 333 -12.78 11.57 6.01
N ASP A 334 -11.67 11.05 6.53
CA ASP A 334 -11.02 11.46 7.77
C ASP A 334 -9.50 11.57 7.59
N CYS A 335 -8.75 11.74 8.67
CA CYS A 335 -7.29 11.83 8.60
C CYS A 335 -6.67 10.57 7.97
N ASP A 336 -7.07 9.39 8.45
CA ASP A 336 -6.45 8.12 8.07
C ASP A 336 -6.79 7.71 6.64
N SER A 337 -8.05 7.87 6.23
CA SER A 337 -8.48 7.60 4.85
C SER A 337 -7.83 8.54 3.85
N SER A 338 -7.60 9.79 4.23
CA SER A 338 -6.88 10.77 3.41
C SER A 338 -5.42 10.37 3.19
N ASP A 339 -4.73 9.92 4.24
CA ASP A 339 -3.35 9.44 4.16
C ASP A 339 -3.23 8.15 3.36
N LYS A 340 -4.11 7.17 3.60
CA LYS A 340 -4.19 5.91 2.86
C LYS A 340 -4.36 6.17 1.36
N ALA A 341 -5.33 6.99 0.98
CA ALA A 341 -5.59 7.32 -0.42
C ALA A 341 -4.43 8.09 -1.05
N ALA A 342 -3.90 9.12 -0.38
CA ALA A 342 -2.82 9.94 -0.90
C ALA A 342 -1.57 9.12 -1.20
N ARG A 343 -1.19 8.20 -0.30
CA ARG A 343 -0.04 7.31 -0.49
C ARG A 343 -0.26 6.37 -1.67
N PHE A 344 -1.44 5.78 -1.79
CA PHE A 344 -1.76 4.86 -2.88
C PHE A 344 -1.80 5.55 -4.25
N ILE A 345 -2.39 6.76 -4.34
CA ILE A 345 -2.41 7.57 -5.56
C ILE A 345 -0.98 7.89 -6.02
N ARG A 346 -0.10 8.28 -5.09
CA ARG A 346 1.30 8.57 -5.41
C ARG A 346 2.06 7.35 -5.90
N PHE A 347 1.81 6.16 -5.31
CA PHE A 347 2.37 4.91 -5.83
C PHE A 347 1.91 4.64 -7.26
N CYS A 348 0.62 4.75 -7.54
CA CYS A 348 0.07 4.56 -8.89
C CYS A 348 0.74 5.52 -9.89
N ASP A 349 0.88 6.80 -9.53
CA ASP A 349 1.50 7.80 -10.40
C ASP A 349 2.99 7.52 -10.63
N CYS A 350 3.75 7.17 -9.60
CA CYS A 350 5.18 6.80 -9.73
C CYS A 350 5.39 5.63 -10.69
N PHE A 351 4.46 4.68 -10.71
CA PHE A 351 4.62 3.43 -11.46
C PHE A 351 3.67 3.29 -12.67
N ASN A 352 3.23 4.40 -13.25
CA ASN A 352 2.44 4.43 -14.49
C ASN A 352 1.14 3.60 -14.45
N ILE A 353 0.52 3.47 -13.28
CA ILE A 353 -0.74 2.73 -13.08
C ILE A 353 -1.90 3.72 -13.19
N PRO A 354 -2.82 3.57 -14.15
CA PRO A 354 -4.02 4.40 -14.25
C PRO A 354 -4.88 4.33 -12.99
N ILE A 355 -5.56 5.42 -12.67
CA ILE A 355 -6.38 5.56 -11.47
C ILE A 355 -7.86 5.58 -11.85
N VAL A 356 -8.64 4.74 -11.17
CA VAL A 356 -10.11 4.73 -11.25
C VAL A 356 -10.67 5.08 -9.85
N THR A 357 -11.40 6.17 -9.77
CA THR A 357 -12.04 6.63 -8.53
C THR A 357 -13.53 6.35 -8.58
N LEU A 358 -14.07 5.70 -7.55
CA LEU A 358 -15.50 5.49 -7.35
C LEU A 358 -15.96 6.33 -6.17
N GLU A 359 -16.82 7.31 -6.43
CA GLU A 359 -17.18 8.32 -5.45
C GLU A 359 -18.59 8.13 -4.91
N ASP A 360 -18.71 7.93 -3.59
CA ASP A 360 -19.97 7.96 -2.84
C ASP A 360 -19.69 8.39 -1.39
N LEU A 361 -19.70 9.71 -1.14
CA LEU A 361 -19.39 10.24 0.18
C LEU A 361 -20.24 11.48 0.55
N PRO A 362 -20.58 11.64 1.83
CA PRO A 362 -21.26 12.82 2.33
C PRO A 362 -20.31 14.00 2.67
N GLY A 363 -18.98 13.81 2.56
CA GLY A 363 -17.97 14.82 2.86
C GLY A 363 -16.86 14.34 3.80
N TYR A 364 -16.16 15.27 4.42
CA TYR A 364 -15.21 15.00 5.50
C TYR A 364 -15.94 14.80 6.83
N LEU A 365 -15.38 13.93 7.69
CA LEU A 365 -15.91 13.65 9.03
C LEU A 365 -15.82 14.93 9.90
N PRO A 366 -16.95 15.51 10.34
CA PRO A 366 -16.92 16.65 11.23
C PRO A 366 -16.62 16.22 12.66
N GLY A 367 -16.00 17.08 13.44
CA GLY A 367 -15.81 16.86 14.87
C GLY A 367 -14.51 17.40 15.39
N VAL A 368 -14.48 17.69 16.70
CA VAL A 368 -13.33 18.29 17.39
C VAL A 368 -12.10 17.38 17.27
N ASP A 369 -12.27 16.07 17.39
CA ASP A 369 -11.19 15.09 17.32
C ASP A 369 -10.50 15.12 15.95
N GLN A 370 -11.26 15.19 14.87
CA GLN A 370 -10.71 15.29 13.51
C GLN A 370 -10.01 16.63 13.26
N GLU A 371 -10.61 17.73 13.71
CA GLU A 371 -9.98 19.06 13.61
C GLU A 371 -8.66 19.10 14.38
N HIS A 372 -8.63 18.58 15.61
CA HIS A 372 -7.43 18.53 16.46
C HIS A 372 -6.38 17.52 15.95
N ALA A 373 -6.80 16.41 15.31
CA ALA A 373 -5.90 15.50 14.64
C ALA A 373 -5.31 16.08 13.34
N GLY A 374 -5.86 17.20 12.84
CA GLY A 374 -5.33 17.91 11.68
C GLY A 374 -5.93 17.47 10.35
N VAL A 375 -7.22 17.21 10.29
CA VAL A 375 -7.94 16.78 9.07
C VAL A 375 -7.68 17.70 7.86
N ILE A 376 -7.46 19.00 8.09
CA ILE A 376 -7.11 19.96 7.02
C ILE A 376 -5.76 19.57 6.38
N ARG A 377 -4.75 19.26 7.19
CA ARG A 377 -3.41 18.87 6.71
C ARG A 377 -3.45 17.50 6.03
N HIS A 378 -4.15 16.52 6.62
CA HIS A 378 -4.29 15.19 6.06
C HIS A 378 -5.11 15.18 4.77
N GLY A 379 -6.25 15.88 4.73
CA GLY A 379 -7.04 16.06 3.52
C GLY A 379 -6.27 16.77 2.39
N ALA A 380 -5.42 17.74 2.75
CA ALA A 380 -4.57 18.42 1.76
C ALA A 380 -3.55 17.48 1.08
N LYS A 381 -3.10 16.39 1.74
CA LYS A 381 -2.24 15.37 1.10
C LYS A 381 -2.96 14.69 -0.07
N MET A 382 -4.24 14.37 0.10
CA MET A 382 -5.05 13.75 -0.95
C MET A 382 -5.28 14.70 -2.14
N LEU A 383 -5.63 15.96 -1.85
CA LEU A 383 -5.73 17.01 -2.88
C LEU A 383 -4.43 17.18 -3.66
N TYR A 384 -3.30 17.16 -2.95
CA TYR A 384 -1.97 17.25 -3.55
C TYR A 384 -1.68 16.05 -4.45
N ALA A 385 -1.94 14.83 -3.99
CA ALA A 385 -1.67 13.59 -4.72
C ALA A 385 -2.44 13.54 -6.05
N TYR A 386 -3.75 13.80 -6.05
CA TYR A 386 -4.53 13.86 -7.29
C TYR A 386 -4.08 15.00 -8.22
N SER A 387 -3.79 16.19 -7.67
CA SER A 387 -3.39 17.34 -8.49
C SER A 387 -2.02 17.13 -9.15
N GLU A 388 -1.11 16.40 -8.49
CA GLU A 388 0.23 16.09 -9.00
C GLU A 388 0.22 14.93 -9.98
N ALA A 389 -0.72 13.98 -9.86
CA ALA A 389 -0.77 12.77 -10.66
C ALA A 389 -0.78 13.05 -12.17
N THR A 390 0.06 12.30 -12.90
CA THR A 390 0.25 12.42 -14.36
C THR A 390 -0.35 11.25 -15.13
N VAL A 391 -0.64 10.14 -14.46
CA VAL A 391 -1.28 8.94 -15.04
C VAL A 391 -2.73 9.22 -15.45
N PRO A 392 -3.34 8.40 -16.34
CA PRO A 392 -4.76 8.47 -16.61
C PRO A 392 -5.59 8.41 -15.32
N SER A 393 -6.53 9.34 -15.17
CA SER A 393 -7.40 9.45 -14.00
C SER A 393 -8.87 9.53 -14.44
N ILE A 394 -9.67 8.58 -13.99
CA ILE A 394 -11.07 8.40 -14.33
C ILE A 394 -11.88 8.38 -13.05
N THR A 395 -12.91 9.21 -12.95
CA THR A 395 -13.79 9.29 -11.79
C THR A 395 -15.21 8.94 -12.17
N VAL A 396 -15.87 8.11 -11.37
CA VAL A 396 -17.29 7.77 -11.51
C VAL A 396 -18.02 8.12 -10.22
N VAL A 397 -18.93 9.07 -10.27
CA VAL A 397 -19.79 9.43 -9.13
C VAL A 397 -20.97 8.46 -9.10
N LEU A 398 -21.01 7.62 -8.08
CA LEU A 398 -22.03 6.56 -7.95
C LEU A 398 -23.32 7.11 -7.33
N ARG A 399 -23.20 7.85 -6.21
CA ARG A 399 -24.36 8.44 -5.50
C ARG A 399 -24.01 9.82 -4.93
N LYS A 400 -23.56 9.92 -3.66
CA LYS A 400 -23.29 11.20 -2.99
C LYS A 400 -21.89 11.73 -3.33
N ALA A 401 -21.80 13.02 -3.57
CA ALA A 401 -20.56 13.74 -3.78
C ALA A 401 -20.70 15.17 -3.23
N TYR A 402 -20.47 15.34 -1.92
CA TYR A 402 -20.77 16.61 -1.27
C TYR A 402 -19.52 17.38 -0.83
N GLY A 403 -19.58 18.68 -0.99
CA GLY A 403 -18.65 19.65 -0.42
C GLY A 403 -17.21 19.47 -0.88
N GLY A 404 -16.27 19.62 0.05
CA GLY A 404 -14.85 19.41 -0.20
C GLY A 404 -14.50 17.98 -0.59
N GLY A 405 -15.30 17.00 -0.16
CA GLY A 405 -15.14 15.60 -0.52
C GLY A 405 -15.26 15.36 -2.03
N TYR A 406 -16.28 15.93 -2.67
CA TYR A 406 -16.43 15.91 -4.14
C TYR A 406 -15.16 16.37 -4.87
N ILE A 407 -14.53 17.43 -4.35
CA ILE A 407 -13.30 17.91 -4.98
C ILE A 407 -12.16 16.93 -4.73
N ALA A 408 -12.02 16.43 -3.48
CA ALA A 408 -10.91 15.63 -3.03
C ALA A 408 -10.84 14.22 -3.68
N MET A 409 -11.98 13.67 -4.09
CA MET A 409 -12.09 12.36 -4.73
C MET A 409 -11.81 12.38 -6.25
N GLY A 410 -10.83 13.15 -6.69
CA GLY A 410 -10.39 13.12 -8.09
C GLY A 410 -11.36 13.78 -9.06
N SER A 411 -11.93 14.92 -8.69
CA SER A 411 -12.84 15.67 -9.55
C SER A 411 -12.17 16.25 -10.80
N ARG A 412 -12.98 16.72 -11.75
CA ARG A 412 -12.52 17.51 -12.92
C ARG A 412 -11.64 18.70 -12.52
N HIS A 413 -11.90 19.30 -11.35
CA HIS A 413 -11.17 20.47 -10.86
C HIS A 413 -9.74 20.13 -10.43
N LEU A 414 -9.47 18.88 -10.03
CA LEU A 414 -8.13 18.34 -9.78
C LEU A 414 -7.51 17.67 -11.02
N ARG A 415 -8.10 17.89 -12.21
CA ARG A 415 -7.60 17.45 -13.50
C ARG A 415 -7.79 15.95 -13.80
N ALA A 416 -8.86 15.33 -13.27
CA ALA A 416 -9.32 14.06 -13.81
C ALA A 416 -9.53 14.15 -15.33
N ASP A 417 -9.08 13.14 -16.07
CA ASP A 417 -9.19 13.12 -17.54
C ASP A 417 -10.62 12.86 -17.99
N PHE A 418 -11.31 11.96 -17.28
CA PHE A 418 -12.71 11.64 -17.53
C PHE A 418 -13.47 11.60 -16.21
N VAL A 419 -14.66 12.20 -16.20
CA VAL A 419 -15.57 12.19 -15.05
C VAL A 419 -16.95 11.78 -15.51
N PHE A 420 -17.44 10.68 -14.98
CA PHE A 420 -18.78 10.16 -15.26
C PHE A 420 -19.63 10.21 -14.00
N ALA A 421 -20.93 10.23 -14.14
CA ALA A 421 -21.86 10.12 -13.02
C ALA A 421 -23.03 9.22 -13.36
N TRP A 422 -23.57 8.53 -12.39
CA TRP A 422 -24.82 7.79 -12.56
C TRP A 422 -26.01 8.74 -12.47
N PRO A 423 -27.19 8.37 -13.04
CA PRO A 423 -28.35 9.27 -13.09
C PRO A 423 -28.90 9.68 -11.70
N ASN A 424 -28.68 8.84 -10.68
CA ASN A 424 -29.06 9.08 -9.28
C ASN A 424 -27.97 9.75 -8.44
N ALA A 425 -26.86 10.18 -9.07
CA ALA A 425 -25.80 10.88 -8.34
C ALA A 425 -26.29 12.24 -7.80
N GLU A 426 -25.86 12.58 -6.59
CA GLU A 426 -26.15 13.87 -5.95
C GLU A 426 -24.83 14.64 -5.78
N ILE A 427 -24.61 15.65 -6.61
CA ILE A 427 -23.40 16.48 -6.59
C ILE A 427 -23.77 17.86 -6.09
N ALA A 428 -23.31 18.26 -4.90
CA ALA A 428 -23.70 19.52 -4.27
C ALA A 428 -22.66 20.04 -3.28
N VAL A 429 -22.78 21.31 -2.88
CA VAL A 429 -21.94 21.93 -1.85
C VAL A 429 -22.13 21.26 -0.48
N MET A 430 -23.33 20.79 -0.19
CA MET A 430 -23.67 20.03 1.03
C MET A 430 -24.90 19.16 0.79
N GLY A 431 -25.13 18.21 1.68
CA GLY A 431 -26.30 17.35 1.60
C GLY A 431 -27.60 18.13 1.59
N PRO A 432 -28.62 17.68 0.83
CA PRO A 432 -29.88 18.39 0.62
C PRO A 432 -30.61 18.78 1.90
N GLU A 433 -30.56 17.92 2.94
CA GLU A 433 -31.19 18.16 4.24
C GLU A 433 -30.56 19.36 4.96
N GLY A 434 -29.23 19.47 4.94
CA GLY A 434 -28.50 20.58 5.53
C GLY A 434 -28.73 21.87 4.76
N ALA A 435 -28.65 21.79 3.44
CA ALA A 435 -28.84 22.94 2.55
C ALA A 435 -30.25 23.53 2.68
N ALA A 436 -31.28 22.68 2.71
CA ALA A 436 -32.66 23.13 2.87
C ALA A 436 -32.89 23.87 4.21
N ASN A 437 -32.32 23.36 5.30
CA ASN A 437 -32.41 24.00 6.61
C ASN A 437 -31.74 25.37 6.68
N ILE A 438 -30.72 25.62 5.85
CA ILE A 438 -30.04 26.93 5.79
C ILE A 438 -30.75 27.88 4.85
N ILE A 439 -30.99 27.48 3.60
CA ILE A 439 -31.50 28.32 2.54
C ILE A 439 -32.98 28.69 2.78
N PHE A 440 -33.79 27.69 3.20
CA PHE A 440 -35.23 27.84 3.33
C PHE A 440 -35.68 27.88 4.80
N ARG A 441 -34.76 28.25 5.72
CA ARG A 441 -35.04 28.30 7.15
C ARG A 441 -36.31 29.07 7.50
N LYS A 442 -36.50 30.24 6.88
CA LYS A 442 -37.66 31.12 7.12
C LYS A 442 -38.95 30.46 6.63
N ASP A 443 -38.96 29.98 5.40
CA ASP A 443 -40.11 29.30 4.79
C ASP A 443 -40.56 28.08 5.61
N ILE A 444 -39.60 27.32 6.13
CA ILE A 444 -39.86 26.13 6.95
C ILE A 444 -40.46 26.54 8.31
N MET A 445 -39.92 27.58 8.95
CA MET A 445 -40.36 27.98 10.28
C MET A 445 -41.73 28.69 10.26
N GLU A 446 -42.09 29.40 9.17
CA GLU A 446 -43.34 30.12 9.02
C GLU A 446 -44.49 29.27 8.43
N ALA A 447 -44.20 28.02 8.02
CA ALA A 447 -45.22 27.13 7.45
C ALA A 447 -46.18 26.57 8.51
N GLU A 448 -47.42 26.34 8.14
CA GLU A 448 -48.43 25.67 9.00
C GLU A 448 -47.98 24.26 9.39
N ASN A 449 -47.26 23.52 8.48
CA ASN A 449 -46.64 22.24 8.73
C ASN A 449 -45.16 22.29 8.40
N PRO A 450 -44.26 22.62 9.36
CA PRO A 450 -42.83 22.73 9.14
C PRO A 450 -42.18 21.47 8.62
N ALA A 451 -42.66 20.29 9.06
CA ALA A 451 -42.06 18.99 8.65
C ALA A 451 -42.35 18.68 7.17
N GLU A 452 -43.53 18.98 6.71
CA GLU A 452 -43.95 18.80 5.31
C GLU A 452 -43.26 19.83 4.39
N MET A 453 -43.24 21.09 4.81
CA MET A 453 -42.50 22.16 4.11
C MET A 453 -41.02 21.81 3.98
N ARG A 454 -40.38 21.29 5.03
CA ARG A 454 -38.98 20.85 4.99
C ARG A 454 -38.77 19.76 3.93
N LYS A 455 -39.63 18.75 3.85
CA LYS A 455 -39.54 17.71 2.81
C LYS A 455 -39.65 18.28 1.40
N LEU A 456 -40.61 19.19 1.20
CA LEU A 456 -40.79 19.88 -0.08
C LEU A 456 -39.54 20.67 -0.46
N LYS A 457 -38.95 21.41 0.48
CA LYS A 457 -37.74 22.22 0.22
C LYS A 457 -36.47 21.38 0.00
N ILE A 458 -36.36 20.20 0.64
CA ILE A 458 -35.32 19.24 0.33
C ILE A 458 -35.44 18.75 -1.12
N GLN A 459 -36.65 18.38 -1.53
CA GLN A 459 -36.91 17.94 -2.91
C GLN A 459 -36.63 19.08 -3.94
N GLU A 460 -37.07 20.30 -3.64
CA GLU A 460 -36.77 21.47 -4.48
C GLU A 460 -35.26 21.71 -4.64
N TYR A 461 -34.49 21.53 -3.55
CA TYR A 461 -33.04 21.67 -3.59
C TYR A 461 -32.38 20.54 -4.42
N LYS A 462 -32.85 19.30 -4.26
CA LYS A 462 -32.37 18.17 -5.07
C LYS A 462 -32.55 18.42 -6.56
N GLU A 463 -33.73 18.81 -6.97
CA GLU A 463 -34.06 19.05 -8.38
C GLU A 463 -33.26 20.22 -8.99
N LYS A 464 -33.01 21.27 -8.21
CA LYS A 464 -32.30 22.46 -8.70
C LYS A 464 -30.79 22.35 -8.66
N PHE A 465 -30.21 21.64 -7.69
CA PHE A 465 -28.79 21.72 -7.40
C PHE A 465 -28.12 20.36 -7.21
N ALA A 466 -28.77 19.41 -6.53
CA ALA A 466 -28.12 18.15 -6.14
C ALA A 466 -28.47 17.03 -7.12
N ASN A 467 -28.05 17.17 -8.37
CA ASN A 467 -28.18 16.13 -9.39
C ASN A 467 -27.03 16.21 -10.41
N PRO A 468 -26.74 15.15 -11.16
CA PRO A 468 -25.58 15.11 -12.05
C PRO A 468 -25.72 16.03 -13.27
N TYR A 469 -26.96 16.33 -13.69
CA TYR A 469 -27.22 17.12 -14.89
C TYR A 469 -26.81 18.60 -14.71
N VAL A 470 -26.90 19.13 -13.51
CA VAL A 470 -26.44 20.51 -13.19
C VAL A 470 -24.91 20.60 -13.36
N ALA A 471 -24.17 19.61 -12.90
CA ALA A 471 -22.72 19.54 -13.06
C ALA A 471 -22.32 19.27 -14.52
N ALA A 472 -23.06 18.40 -15.21
CA ALA A 472 -22.84 18.10 -16.64
C ALA A 472 -23.08 19.33 -17.53
N ALA A 473 -24.12 20.11 -17.25
CA ALA A 473 -24.41 21.36 -17.99
C ALA A 473 -23.29 22.42 -17.87
N LYS A 474 -22.41 22.28 -16.85
CA LYS A 474 -21.23 23.12 -16.64
C LYS A 474 -19.94 22.50 -17.18
N GLY A 475 -20.00 21.29 -17.75
CA GLY A 475 -18.83 20.55 -18.24
C GLY A 475 -17.96 19.96 -17.13
N TYR A 476 -18.48 19.78 -15.91
CA TYR A 476 -17.76 19.13 -14.81
C TYR A 476 -17.90 17.61 -14.84
N ILE A 477 -18.94 17.13 -15.52
CA ILE A 477 -19.20 15.71 -15.82
C ILE A 477 -19.19 15.56 -17.35
N ASP A 478 -18.41 14.61 -17.88
CA ASP A 478 -18.31 14.34 -19.32
C ASP A 478 -19.56 13.64 -19.85
N SER A 479 -20.10 12.69 -19.07
CA SER A 479 -21.33 11.99 -19.40
C SER A 479 -22.05 11.49 -18.14
N VAL A 480 -23.38 11.53 -18.19
CA VAL A 480 -24.22 10.79 -17.27
C VAL A 480 -24.50 9.43 -17.92
N ILE A 481 -24.10 8.36 -17.24
CA ILE A 481 -24.08 6.99 -17.79
C ILE A 481 -24.95 6.04 -16.96
N ALA A 482 -25.56 5.04 -17.58
CA ALA A 482 -26.24 3.99 -16.83
C ALA A 482 -25.22 3.14 -16.05
N PRO A 483 -25.56 2.64 -14.83
CA PRO A 483 -24.65 1.79 -14.06
C PRO A 483 -24.06 0.63 -14.85
N ALA A 484 -24.86 -0.04 -15.66
CA ALA A 484 -24.44 -1.16 -16.51
C ALA A 484 -23.37 -0.79 -17.58
N GLU A 485 -23.26 0.48 -17.94
CA GLU A 485 -22.30 0.98 -18.93
C GLU A 485 -20.94 1.35 -18.31
N THR A 486 -20.85 1.38 -16.99
CA THR A 486 -19.68 1.91 -16.25
C THR A 486 -18.36 1.28 -16.73
N ARG A 487 -18.29 -0.04 -16.82
CA ARG A 487 -17.07 -0.72 -17.28
C ARG A 487 -16.71 -0.34 -18.71
N MET A 488 -17.68 -0.28 -19.62
CA MET A 488 -17.45 0.09 -21.03
C MET A 488 -16.86 1.52 -21.14
N PHE A 489 -17.39 2.47 -20.37
CA PHE A 489 -16.88 3.84 -20.36
C PHE A 489 -15.47 3.93 -19.76
N ILE A 490 -15.19 3.21 -18.67
CA ILE A 490 -13.84 3.15 -18.07
C ILE A 490 -12.85 2.52 -19.08
N GLU A 491 -13.20 1.39 -19.71
CA GLU A 491 -12.34 0.74 -20.69
C GLU A 491 -12.06 1.64 -21.90
N HIS A 492 -13.06 2.35 -22.38
CA HIS A 492 -12.88 3.33 -23.47
C HIS A 492 -11.94 4.47 -23.03
N ALA A 493 -12.16 5.03 -21.85
CA ALA A 493 -11.33 6.10 -21.29
C ALA A 493 -9.87 5.67 -21.12
N LEU A 494 -9.62 4.45 -20.62
CA LEU A 494 -8.27 3.88 -20.53
C LEU A 494 -7.59 3.78 -21.90
N LYS A 495 -8.30 3.28 -22.91
CA LYS A 495 -7.78 3.18 -24.28
C LYS A 495 -7.42 4.57 -24.86
N VAL A 496 -8.29 5.56 -24.68
CA VAL A 496 -8.05 6.94 -25.18
C VAL A 496 -6.88 7.58 -24.45
N ALA A 497 -6.77 7.36 -23.13
CA ALA A 497 -5.71 7.94 -22.30
C ALA A 497 -4.39 7.16 -22.33
N ALA A 498 -4.28 6.06 -23.07
CA ALA A 498 -3.09 5.17 -23.06
C ALA A 498 -1.76 5.89 -23.37
N HIS A 499 -1.83 6.98 -24.14
CA HIS A 499 -0.67 7.81 -24.53
C HIS A 499 -0.70 9.20 -23.90
N LYS A 500 -1.45 9.36 -22.78
CA LYS A 500 -1.50 10.62 -22.05
C LYS A 500 -0.09 11.11 -21.72
N SER A 501 0.17 12.36 -22.03
CA SER A 501 1.39 13.06 -21.66
C SER A 501 1.00 14.38 -21.00
N ARG A 502 1.40 14.54 -19.75
CA ARG A 502 1.17 15.77 -18.98
C ARG A 502 2.51 16.36 -18.56
N SER A 503 2.84 17.53 -19.09
CA SER A 503 4.02 18.27 -18.62
C SER A 503 3.70 18.95 -17.29
N GLN A 504 4.68 18.93 -16.39
CA GLN A 504 4.66 19.70 -15.15
C GLN A 504 5.80 20.71 -15.15
N PRO A 505 5.68 21.83 -14.41
CA PRO A 505 6.80 22.74 -14.21
C PRO A 505 8.02 21.99 -13.64
N ASN A 506 9.23 22.36 -14.12
CA ASN A 506 10.46 21.82 -13.57
C ASN A 506 10.59 22.19 -12.08
N LYS A 507 10.80 21.20 -11.23
CA LYS A 507 11.03 21.35 -9.80
C LYS A 507 12.01 20.28 -9.32
N LYS A 508 12.74 20.53 -8.24
CA LYS A 508 13.61 19.51 -7.64
C LYS A 508 12.79 18.30 -7.15
N HIS A 509 11.69 18.57 -6.47
CA HIS A 509 10.68 17.64 -5.99
C HIS A 509 9.43 18.41 -5.58
N GLY A 510 8.31 17.74 -5.34
CA GLY A 510 7.15 18.34 -4.69
C GLY A 510 7.42 18.66 -3.21
N ASN A 511 6.62 19.54 -2.62
CA ASN A 511 6.58 19.79 -1.18
C ASN A 511 5.17 19.51 -0.66
N PRO A 512 4.80 18.22 -0.52
CA PRO A 512 3.48 17.85 -0.03
C PRO A 512 3.30 18.24 1.45
N PRO A 513 2.07 18.44 1.91
CA PRO A 513 1.76 18.75 3.31
C PRO A 513 1.89 17.50 4.20
N PHE A 514 3.11 17.18 4.65
CA PHE A 514 3.42 16.03 5.52
C PHE A 514 2.74 16.09 6.90
#